data_ceb758da4ae41a455836f8f56c57da95
#
_entry.id   ceb758da4ae41a455836f8f56c57da95
#
_cell.length_a   1.000
_cell.length_b   1.000
_cell.length_c   1.000
_cell.angle_alpha   90.00
_cell.angle_beta   90.00
_cell.angle_gamma   90.00
#
_symmetry.space_group_name_H-M   'P 1'
#
loop_
_entity.id
_entity.type
_entity.pdbx_description
1 polymer ?
#
loop_
_entity_poly.entity_id
_entity_poly.type
_entity_poly.pdbx_seq_one_letter_code
_entity_poly.pdbx_strand_id
1 'polypeptide(L)'
;MKERIVDYFGLKELQTTFRRELLAGFTTFISMAYILFVNPSVLGASGMNKGAVFTATALASALGCLMMGILAKYPIATAPGLGVNAFFAYSVCIGMKIPWQTALAGVFIASIIFVIITIFKLRELIIDAIPADLKSAISAGIGLFIAFIGMADGGLIVKNSSTIVGLGNFSGTTWLTIFGLIVTAILMVKKTPGGIFIGMVATSILGIALGMIKLPTQVFSMAPSLKPTFLVAVKHIGDINSLQLIVVVLTFLLVTFFDTAGTLVGLAQQAGFMKDNKMPRIGQALMSDSTAMLAGSLLGTSPVSAYIESSAGIAVGGRSGLTAVVTGILFIFGLFFSPLLAVVTSQVTAPALIIVGVLMAESMKNINWEKMEIAIPSFLIVLGMPLTYSISDGLALGFIAYPITMIAAKRGKEVHPIMYGLFFVFIIFFWILSH
;
A
#
# COMPACT_ATOMS: atom_id res chain seq x y z
N MET A 1 24.08 -25.37 -11.09
CA MET A 1 23.40 -24.14 -10.64
C MET A 1 21.92 -24.38 -10.34
N LYS A 2 21.15 -24.95 -11.28
CA LYS A 2 19.70 -25.21 -11.12
C LYS A 2 19.38 -26.09 -9.90
N GLU A 3 20.11 -27.16 -9.67
CA GLU A 3 19.91 -28.06 -8.52
C GLU A 3 20.12 -27.35 -7.19
N ARG A 4 21.17 -26.54 -7.05
CA ARG A 4 21.42 -25.75 -5.84
C ARG A 4 20.28 -24.77 -5.53
N ILE A 5 19.66 -24.16 -6.56
CA ILE A 5 18.51 -23.29 -6.41
C ILE A 5 17.29 -24.09 -5.96
N VAL A 6 17.04 -25.26 -6.55
CA VAL A 6 15.94 -26.16 -6.19
C VAL A 6 16.05 -26.58 -4.72
N ASP A 7 17.25 -26.95 -4.27
CA ASP A 7 17.48 -27.38 -2.88
C ASP A 7 17.39 -26.19 -1.91
N TYR A 8 17.98 -25.03 -2.23
CA TYR A 8 17.91 -23.85 -1.37
C TYR A 8 16.50 -23.40 -1.08
N PHE A 9 15.63 -23.39 -2.08
CA PHE A 9 14.23 -22.99 -1.93
C PHE A 9 13.30 -24.14 -1.54
N GLY A 10 13.79 -25.36 -1.37
CA GLY A 10 13.01 -26.53 -0.94
C GLY A 10 11.90 -26.89 -1.95
N LEU A 11 12.13 -26.76 -3.26
CA LEU A 11 11.07 -26.92 -4.25
C LEU A 11 10.47 -28.33 -4.25
N LYS A 12 11.25 -29.36 -3.94
CA LYS A 12 10.78 -30.75 -3.86
C LYS A 12 9.83 -30.95 -2.67
N GLU A 13 10.20 -30.40 -1.51
CA GLU A 13 9.40 -30.46 -0.28
C GLU A 13 8.08 -29.71 -0.42
N LEU A 14 8.11 -28.59 -1.14
CA LEU A 14 6.94 -27.74 -1.42
C LEU A 14 6.10 -28.24 -2.63
N GLN A 15 6.45 -29.41 -3.20
CA GLN A 15 5.74 -30.02 -4.34
C GLN A 15 5.56 -29.07 -5.52
N THR A 16 6.58 -28.24 -5.79
CA THR A 16 6.59 -27.27 -6.91
C THR A 16 7.78 -27.55 -7.84
N THR A 17 7.83 -26.83 -8.96
CA THR A 17 8.91 -26.96 -9.95
C THR A 17 9.51 -25.61 -10.27
N PHE A 18 10.78 -25.59 -10.68
CA PHE A 18 11.46 -24.36 -11.10
C PHE A 18 10.66 -23.57 -12.15
N ARG A 19 10.09 -24.26 -13.16
CA ARG A 19 9.28 -23.63 -14.21
C ARG A 19 8.00 -23.00 -13.64
N ARG A 20 7.35 -23.66 -12.68
CA ARG A 20 6.13 -23.16 -12.03
C ARG A 20 6.43 -21.92 -11.20
N GLU A 21 7.54 -21.90 -10.47
CA GLU A 21 7.97 -20.74 -9.68
C GLU A 21 8.33 -19.54 -10.58
N LEU A 22 8.99 -19.76 -11.73
CA LEU A 22 9.24 -18.71 -12.71
C LEU A 22 7.93 -18.12 -13.26
N LEU A 23 6.96 -18.98 -13.63
CA LEU A 23 5.67 -18.54 -14.11
C LEU A 23 4.90 -17.76 -13.02
N ALA A 24 4.96 -18.24 -11.78
CA ALA A 24 4.33 -17.59 -10.65
C ALA A 24 4.94 -16.19 -10.38
N GLY A 25 6.26 -16.07 -10.43
CA GLY A 25 6.94 -14.78 -10.27
C GLY A 25 6.63 -13.80 -11.39
N PHE A 26 6.55 -14.26 -12.62
CA PHE A 26 6.11 -13.46 -13.76
C PHE A 26 4.65 -13.01 -13.60
N THR A 27 3.76 -13.91 -13.20
CA THR A 27 2.34 -13.61 -12.95
C THR A 27 2.18 -12.58 -11.83
N THR A 28 2.91 -12.73 -10.72
CA THR A 28 2.93 -11.75 -9.63
C THR A 28 3.40 -10.38 -10.14
N PHE A 29 4.52 -10.35 -10.88
CA PHE A 29 5.04 -9.09 -11.42
C PHE A 29 4.01 -8.39 -12.31
N ILE A 30 3.42 -9.08 -13.28
CA ILE A 30 2.40 -8.47 -14.15
C ILE A 30 1.19 -7.96 -13.35
N SER A 31 0.80 -8.68 -12.30
CA SER A 31 -0.35 -8.28 -11.47
C SER A 31 -0.07 -7.01 -10.68
N MET A 32 1.19 -6.72 -10.32
CA MET A 32 1.57 -5.54 -9.55
C MET A 32 2.43 -4.52 -10.30
N ALA A 33 2.74 -4.74 -11.58
CA ALA A 33 3.60 -3.86 -12.39
C ALA A 33 3.05 -2.42 -12.49
N TYR A 34 1.74 -2.24 -12.32
CA TYR A 34 1.09 -0.93 -12.30
C TYR A 34 1.68 0.01 -11.24
N ILE A 35 2.26 -0.52 -10.14
CA ILE A 35 2.83 0.30 -9.08
C ILE A 35 4.01 1.14 -9.54
N LEU A 36 4.76 0.65 -10.54
CA LEU A 36 5.86 1.41 -11.16
C LEU A 36 5.40 2.76 -11.72
N PHE A 37 4.13 2.87 -12.07
CA PHE A 37 3.54 4.06 -12.66
C PHE A 37 2.63 4.80 -11.67
N VAL A 38 1.83 4.08 -10.90
CA VAL A 38 0.90 4.67 -9.92
C VAL A 38 1.66 5.36 -8.80
N ASN A 39 2.69 4.74 -8.24
CA ASN A 39 3.44 5.35 -7.15
C ASN A 39 4.10 6.69 -7.53
N PRO A 40 4.83 6.79 -8.67
CA PRO A 40 5.34 8.09 -9.13
C PRO A 40 4.23 9.11 -9.44
N SER A 41 3.06 8.68 -9.89
CA SER A 41 1.93 9.57 -10.11
C SER A 41 1.42 10.17 -8.81
N VAL A 42 1.18 9.33 -7.80
CA VAL A 42 0.67 9.74 -6.48
C VAL A 42 1.69 10.59 -5.74
N LEU A 43 2.94 10.14 -5.60
CA LEU A 43 3.98 10.90 -4.91
C LEU A 43 4.37 12.17 -5.68
N GLY A 44 4.24 12.17 -7.00
CA GLY A 44 4.42 13.35 -7.83
C GLY A 44 3.45 14.48 -7.51
N ALA A 45 2.25 14.19 -6.98
CA ALA A 45 1.29 15.19 -6.53
C ALA A 45 1.83 16.02 -5.33
N SER A 46 2.72 15.45 -4.51
CA SER A 46 3.41 16.16 -3.42
C SER A 46 4.60 17.01 -3.88
N GLY A 47 4.90 17.07 -5.18
CA GLY A 47 6.05 17.79 -5.73
C GLY A 47 7.32 16.96 -5.87
N MET A 48 7.30 15.66 -5.59
CA MET A 48 8.44 14.78 -5.80
C MET A 48 8.71 14.57 -7.30
N ASN A 49 9.99 14.41 -7.67
CA ASN A 49 10.37 14.11 -9.05
C ASN A 49 9.90 12.70 -9.46
N LYS A 50 8.94 12.63 -10.40
CA LYS A 50 8.32 11.36 -10.83
C LYS A 50 9.33 10.34 -11.35
N GLY A 51 10.37 10.77 -12.09
CA GLY A 51 11.40 9.87 -12.60
C GLY A 51 12.24 9.26 -11.48
N ALA A 52 12.66 10.07 -10.49
CA ALA A 52 13.41 9.59 -9.34
C ALA A 52 12.56 8.64 -8.48
N VAL A 53 11.28 8.96 -8.27
CA VAL A 53 10.32 8.08 -7.56
C VAL A 53 10.12 6.76 -8.32
N PHE A 54 10.04 6.78 -9.65
CA PHE A 54 9.95 5.55 -10.45
C PHE A 54 11.14 4.62 -10.19
N THR A 55 12.35 5.17 -10.26
CA THR A 55 13.58 4.41 -9.99
C THR A 55 13.62 3.92 -8.55
N ALA A 56 13.26 4.77 -7.57
CA ALA A 56 13.16 4.40 -6.16
C ALA A 56 12.14 3.28 -5.94
N THR A 57 10.98 3.35 -6.59
CA THR A 57 9.93 2.33 -6.53
C THR A 57 10.42 0.98 -7.04
N ALA A 58 11.05 0.95 -8.22
CA ALA A 58 11.55 -0.28 -8.82
C ALA A 58 12.64 -0.93 -7.96
N LEU A 59 13.61 -0.14 -7.48
CA LEU A 59 14.70 -0.65 -6.65
C LEU A 59 14.24 -1.09 -5.26
N ALA A 60 13.35 -0.33 -4.61
CA ALA A 60 12.81 -0.70 -3.30
C ALA A 60 11.96 -1.97 -3.39
N SER A 61 11.13 -2.10 -4.44
CA SER A 61 10.34 -3.31 -4.69
C SER A 61 11.24 -4.52 -5.00
N ALA A 62 12.26 -4.33 -5.83
CA ALA A 62 13.23 -5.39 -6.13
C ALA A 62 13.93 -5.87 -4.87
N LEU A 63 14.46 -4.95 -4.07
CA LEU A 63 15.15 -5.29 -2.82
C LEU A 63 14.22 -6.03 -1.85
N GLY A 64 13.02 -5.51 -1.63
CA GLY A 64 12.06 -6.13 -0.73
C GLY A 64 11.61 -7.53 -1.19
N CYS A 65 11.36 -7.70 -2.49
CA CYS A 65 11.05 -9.02 -3.06
C CYS A 65 12.24 -10.00 -2.93
N LEU A 66 13.47 -9.54 -3.17
CA LEU A 66 14.66 -10.37 -3.00
C LEU A 66 14.85 -10.79 -1.53
N MET A 67 14.68 -9.86 -0.59
CA MET A 67 14.77 -10.17 0.83
C MET A 67 13.66 -11.12 1.27
N MET A 68 12.42 -10.89 0.86
CA MET A 68 11.29 -11.77 1.17
C MET A 68 11.51 -13.18 0.60
N GLY A 69 12.01 -13.27 -0.64
CA GLY A 69 12.29 -14.53 -1.29
C GLY A 69 13.47 -15.29 -0.68
N ILE A 70 14.58 -14.59 -0.37
CA ILE A 70 15.81 -15.22 0.11
C ILE A 70 15.74 -15.50 1.62
N LEU A 71 15.37 -14.51 2.44
CA LEU A 71 15.39 -14.65 3.91
C LEU A 71 14.14 -15.35 4.43
N ALA A 72 12.95 -14.90 4.05
CA ALA A 72 11.70 -15.49 4.52
C ALA A 72 11.28 -16.72 3.72
N LYS A 73 11.79 -16.88 2.49
CA LYS A 73 11.45 -17.98 1.56
C LYS A 73 9.95 -18.09 1.24
N TYR A 74 9.26 -16.94 1.15
CA TYR A 74 7.84 -16.86 0.81
C TYR A 74 7.62 -16.34 -0.61
N PRO A 75 6.59 -16.83 -1.33
CA PRO A 75 6.21 -16.36 -2.66
C PRO A 75 5.45 -15.03 -2.59
N ILE A 76 5.89 -14.12 -1.74
CA ILE A 76 5.22 -12.84 -1.45
C ILE A 76 6.09 -11.71 -1.95
N ALA A 77 5.56 -10.90 -2.85
CA ALA A 77 6.21 -9.71 -3.35
C ALA A 77 5.89 -8.51 -2.45
N THR A 78 6.79 -7.55 -2.45
CA THR A 78 6.67 -6.29 -1.73
C THR A 78 6.89 -5.11 -2.66
N ALA A 79 6.18 -4.01 -2.42
CA ALA A 79 6.34 -2.75 -3.13
C ALA A 79 5.81 -1.59 -2.27
N PRO A 80 6.00 -0.31 -2.68
CA PRO A 80 5.41 0.83 -1.97
C PRO A 80 3.89 0.69 -1.85
N GLY A 81 3.38 0.70 -0.60
CA GLY A 81 1.97 0.46 -0.30
C GLY A 81 1.07 1.59 -0.78
N LEU A 82 -0.01 1.28 -1.52
CA LEU A 82 -0.89 2.31 -2.11
C LEU A 82 -1.58 3.18 -1.07
N GLY A 83 -2.05 2.60 0.04
CA GLY A 83 -2.67 3.36 1.13
C GLY A 83 -1.71 4.35 1.76
N VAL A 84 -0.48 3.90 1.99
CA VAL A 84 0.57 4.71 2.60
C VAL A 84 1.08 5.78 1.64
N ASN A 85 1.09 5.52 0.32
CA ASN A 85 1.42 6.51 -0.71
C ASN A 85 0.40 7.65 -0.71
N ALA A 86 -0.88 7.29 -0.69
CA ALA A 86 -1.97 8.24 -0.67
C ALA A 86 -1.93 9.09 0.62
N PHE A 87 -1.70 8.47 1.76
CA PHE A 87 -1.51 9.17 3.03
C PHE A 87 -0.33 10.14 2.96
N PHE A 88 0.83 9.69 2.46
CA PHE A 88 2.01 10.53 2.29
C PHE A 88 1.71 11.78 1.43
N ALA A 89 1.17 11.56 0.22
CA ALA A 89 1.01 12.65 -0.74
C ALA A 89 -0.17 13.56 -0.39
N TYR A 90 -1.34 12.99 -0.14
CA TYR A 90 -2.57 13.78 -0.01
C TYR A 90 -2.82 14.25 1.41
N SER A 91 -2.70 13.39 2.42
CA SER A 91 -2.94 13.81 3.80
C SER A 91 -1.77 14.62 4.36
N VAL A 92 -0.55 14.08 4.30
CA VAL A 92 0.60 14.70 4.95
C VAL A 92 1.11 15.91 4.14
N CYS A 93 1.45 15.71 2.87
CA CYS A 93 2.07 16.79 2.10
C CYS A 93 1.08 17.86 1.66
N ILE A 94 -0.07 17.49 1.11
CA ILE A 94 -1.06 18.44 0.58
C ILE A 94 -1.97 18.96 1.70
N GLY A 95 -2.56 18.06 2.49
CA GLY A 95 -3.53 18.40 3.53
C GLY A 95 -2.90 19.16 4.70
N MET A 96 -1.84 18.60 5.29
CA MET A 96 -1.12 19.21 6.42
C MET A 96 -0.06 20.22 5.99
N LYS A 97 0.15 20.42 4.68
CA LYS A 97 1.17 21.33 4.09
C LYS A 97 2.60 21.04 4.56
N ILE A 98 2.91 19.78 4.85
CA ILE A 98 4.25 19.36 5.25
C ILE A 98 5.09 19.13 3.99
N PRO A 99 6.30 19.72 3.87
CA PRO A 99 7.19 19.47 2.74
C PRO A 99 7.45 17.97 2.58
N TRP A 100 7.47 17.47 1.36
CA TRP A 100 7.68 16.04 1.09
C TRP A 100 9.03 15.51 1.65
N GLN A 101 10.04 16.38 1.75
CA GLN A 101 11.34 16.03 2.33
C GLN A 101 11.20 15.67 3.81
N THR A 102 10.46 16.49 4.56
CA THR A 102 10.17 16.26 5.99
C THR A 102 9.26 15.05 6.18
N ALA A 103 8.24 14.89 5.30
CA ALA A 103 7.40 13.70 5.31
C ALA A 103 8.21 12.42 5.06
N LEU A 104 9.18 12.46 4.13
CA LEU A 104 10.08 11.34 3.84
C LEU A 104 11.01 11.03 5.02
N ALA A 105 11.47 12.05 5.76
CA ALA A 105 12.19 11.85 7.02
C ALA A 105 11.30 11.17 8.06
N GLY A 106 10.00 11.48 8.11
CA GLY A 106 9.02 10.77 8.93
C GLY A 106 8.90 9.30 8.58
N VAL A 107 8.86 8.97 7.29
CA VAL A 107 8.88 7.58 6.80
C VAL A 107 10.18 6.87 7.23
N PHE A 108 11.32 7.55 7.13
CA PHE A 108 12.61 6.99 7.54
C PHE A 108 12.64 6.67 9.03
N ILE A 109 12.21 7.60 9.90
CA ILE A 109 12.12 7.35 11.34
C ILE A 109 11.15 6.20 11.64
N ALA A 110 9.97 6.20 11.02
CA ALA A 110 9.03 5.10 11.16
C ALA A 110 9.66 3.75 10.77
N SER A 111 10.45 3.71 9.69
CA SER A 111 11.12 2.49 9.25
C SER A 111 12.19 2.00 10.23
N ILE A 112 12.95 2.91 10.85
CA ILE A 112 13.91 2.56 11.91
C ILE A 112 13.17 1.97 13.12
N ILE A 113 12.10 2.61 13.57
CA ILE A 113 11.27 2.10 14.67
C ILE A 113 10.72 0.72 14.31
N PHE A 114 10.28 0.52 13.05
CA PHE A 114 9.80 -0.78 12.56
C PHE A 114 10.85 -1.88 12.65
N VAL A 115 12.07 -1.60 12.22
CA VAL A 115 13.20 -2.55 12.33
C VAL A 115 13.46 -2.88 13.81
N ILE A 116 13.51 -1.89 14.68
CA ILE A 116 13.73 -2.08 16.13
C ILE A 116 12.62 -2.96 16.72
N ILE A 117 11.36 -2.60 16.51
CA ILE A 117 10.20 -3.36 17.01
C ILE A 117 10.22 -4.80 16.50
N THR A 118 10.66 -5.03 15.25
CA THR A 118 10.75 -6.36 14.65
C THR A 118 11.87 -7.18 15.27
N ILE A 119 13.06 -6.57 15.53
CA ILE A 119 14.17 -7.25 16.19
C ILE A 119 13.78 -7.73 17.60
N PHE A 120 13.09 -6.88 18.37
CA PHE A 120 12.62 -7.20 19.71
C PHE A 120 11.34 -8.04 19.78
N LYS A 121 10.79 -8.48 18.60
CA LYS A 121 9.54 -9.26 18.49
C LYS A 121 8.30 -8.59 19.12
N LEU A 122 8.35 -7.28 19.32
CA LEU A 122 7.24 -6.51 19.89
C LEU A 122 6.08 -6.35 18.90
N ARG A 123 6.34 -6.59 17.62
CA ARG A 123 5.34 -6.46 16.56
C ARG A 123 4.15 -7.41 16.76
N GLU A 124 4.42 -8.65 17.23
CA GLU A 124 3.38 -9.62 17.54
C GLU A 124 2.46 -9.12 18.67
N LEU A 125 3.04 -8.53 19.70
CA LEU A 125 2.30 -7.97 20.84
C LEU A 125 1.37 -6.81 20.46
N ILE A 126 1.81 -5.95 19.55
CA ILE A 126 1.01 -4.82 19.05
C ILE A 126 -0.12 -5.34 18.13
N ILE A 127 0.16 -6.37 17.30
CA ILE A 127 -0.86 -7.00 16.46
C ILE A 127 -2.01 -7.53 17.35
N ASP A 128 -1.66 -8.22 18.43
CA ASP A 128 -2.65 -8.83 19.30
C ASP A 128 -3.42 -7.81 20.14
N ALA A 129 -2.85 -6.62 20.37
CA ALA A 129 -3.48 -5.55 21.15
C ALA A 129 -4.70 -4.91 20.45
N ILE A 130 -4.71 -4.88 19.12
CA ILE A 130 -5.79 -4.24 18.36
C ILE A 130 -6.79 -5.29 17.89
N PRO A 131 -8.09 -5.10 18.14
CA PRO A 131 -9.14 -6.04 17.74
C PRO A 131 -9.17 -6.31 16.24
N ALA A 132 -9.47 -7.55 15.85
CA ALA A 132 -9.53 -7.96 14.45
C ALA A 132 -10.53 -7.13 13.61
N ASP A 133 -11.66 -6.77 14.21
CA ASP A 133 -12.68 -5.90 13.59
C ASP A 133 -12.11 -4.54 13.23
N LEU A 134 -11.38 -3.90 14.15
CA LEU A 134 -10.75 -2.60 13.89
C LEU A 134 -9.65 -2.69 12.83
N LYS A 135 -8.87 -3.77 12.79
CA LYS A 135 -7.89 -4.02 11.70
C LYS A 135 -8.59 -4.09 10.35
N SER A 136 -9.72 -4.79 10.30
CA SER A 136 -10.54 -4.91 9.10
C SER A 136 -11.14 -3.56 8.69
N ALA A 137 -11.59 -2.77 9.66
CA ALA A 137 -12.09 -1.42 9.44
C ALA A 137 -11.00 -0.47 8.90
N ILE A 138 -9.78 -0.57 9.42
CA ILE A 138 -8.62 0.20 8.93
C ILE A 138 -8.34 -0.13 7.47
N SER A 139 -8.24 -1.42 7.11
CA SER A 139 -8.02 -1.85 5.74
C SER A 139 -9.12 -1.35 4.80
N ALA A 140 -10.38 -1.50 5.20
CA ALA A 140 -11.52 -1.04 4.42
C ALA A 140 -11.54 0.49 4.26
N GLY A 141 -11.28 1.22 5.34
CA GLY A 141 -11.22 2.69 5.33
C GLY A 141 -10.12 3.23 4.40
N ILE A 142 -8.92 2.63 4.44
CA ILE A 142 -7.84 2.93 3.52
C ILE A 142 -8.28 2.65 2.06
N GLY A 143 -8.95 1.53 1.83
CA GLY A 143 -9.46 1.17 0.50
C GLY A 143 -10.47 2.21 -0.03
N LEU A 144 -11.44 2.61 0.79
CA LEU A 144 -12.41 3.66 0.42
C LEU A 144 -11.72 5.01 0.19
N PHE A 145 -10.72 5.36 1.00
CA PHE A 145 -9.94 6.58 0.82
C PHE A 145 -9.19 6.59 -0.52
N ILE A 146 -8.53 5.49 -0.89
CA ILE A 146 -7.84 5.35 -2.18
C ILE A 146 -8.85 5.44 -3.34
N ALA A 147 -10.00 4.76 -3.22
CA ALA A 147 -11.04 4.83 -4.24
C ALA A 147 -11.59 6.25 -4.40
N PHE A 148 -11.78 6.98 -3.29
CA PHE A 148 -12.21 8.36 -3.31
C PHE A 148 -11.21 9.27 -4.06
N ILE A 149 -9.91 9.11 -3.78
CA ILE A 149 -8.85 9.80 -4.53
C ILE A 149 -8.94 9.45 -6.03
N GLY A 150 -9.05 8.15 -6.36
CA GLY A 150 -9.18 7.72 -7.75
C GLY A 150 -10.39 8.34 -8.45
N MET A 151 -11.53 8.42 -7.77
CA MET A 151 -12.72 9.10 -8.33
C MET A 151 -12.51 10.60 -8.54
N ALA A 152 -11.82 11.27 -7.62
CA ALA A 152 -11.51 12.69 -7.73
C ALA A 152 -10.50 12.96 -8.86
N ASP A 153 -9.40 12.22 -8.91
CA ASP A 153 -8.35 12.33 -9.93
C ASP A 153 -8.86 11.98 -11.33
N GLY A 154 -9.81 11.05 -11.41
CA GLY A 154 -10.48 10.66 -12.65
C GLY A 154 -11.60 11.60 -13.10
N GLY A 155 -11.94 12.61 -12.30
CA GLY A 155 -12.99 13.58 -12.61
C GLY A 155 -14.42 13.03 -12.48
N LEU A 156 -14.61 11.88 -11.81
CA LEU A 156 -15.93 11.29 -11.52
C LEU A 156 -16.64 12.07 -10.43
N ILE A 157 -15.91 12.55 -9.44
CA ILE A 157 -16.39 13.41 -8.38
C ILE A 157 -15.58 14.71 -8.35
N VAL A 158 -16.22 15.81 -7.97
CA VAL A 158 -15.62 17.14 -7.89
C VAL A 158 -16.09 17.85 -6.62
N LYS A 159 -15.33 18.86 -6.20
CA LYS A 159 -15.73 19.75 -5.11
C LYS A 159 -17.04 20.46 -5.48
N ASN A 160 -17.98 20.48 -4.54
CA ASN A 160 -19.25 21.18 -4.67
C ASN A 160 -19.45 22.07 -3.43
N SER A 161 -19.77 23.35 -3.64
CA SER A 161 -19.92 24.32 -2.56
C SER A 161 -21.13 24.05 -1.64
N SER A 162 -22.15 23.37 -2.15
CA SER A 162 -23.40 23.09 -1.40
C SER A 162 -23.39 21.73 -0.73
N THR A 163 -22.75 20.71 -1.33
CA THR A 163 -22.81 19.31 -0.87
C THR A 163 -21.44 18.72 -0.54
N ILE A 164 -20.39 19.57 -0.49
CA ILE A 164 -18.98 19.21 -0.31
C ILE A 164 -18.43 18.46 -1.53
N VAL A 165 -19.08 17.39 -1.97
CA VAL A 165 -18.73 16.57 -3.13
C VAL A 165 -19.94 16.45 -4.05
N GLY A 166 -19.73 16.53 -5.33
CA GLY A 166 -20.75 16.34 -6.37
C GLY A 166 -20.24 15.49 -7.52
N LEU A 167 -21.15 15.08 -8.40
CA LEU A 167 -20.80 14.39 -9.63
C LEU A 167 -20.01 15.35 -10.54
N GLY A 168 -18.93 14.84 -11.14
CA GLY A 168 -18.12 15.62 -12.06
C GLY A 168 -18.80 15.84 -13.40
N ASN A 169 -18.27 16.78 -14.19
CA ASN A 169 -18.67 16.96 -15.57
C ASN A 169 -18.06 15.85 -16.43
N PHE A 170 -18.89 15.16 -17.21
CA PHE A 170 -18.44 14.07 -18.10
C PHE A 170 -17.75 14.67 -19.34
N SER A 171 -16.53 15.17 -19.15
CA SER A 171 -15.63 15.60 -20.22
C SER A 171 -14.97 14.41 -20.93
N GLY A 172 -14.24 14.66 -22.03
CA GLY A 172 -13.50 13.60 -22.72
C GLY A 172 -12.51 12.86 -21.83
N THR A 173 -11.85 13.54 -20.90
CA THR A 173 -10.92 12.94 -19.94
C THR A 173 -11.62 12.05 -18.92
N THR A 174 -12.81 12.44 -18.46
CA THR A 174 -13.66 11.62 -17.57
C THR A 174 -14.15 10.37 -18.28
N TRP A 175 -14.55 10.47 -19.56
CA TRP A 175 -14.92 9.30 -20.36
C TRP A 175 -13.77 8.31 -20.55
N LEU A 176 -12.54 8.82 -20.67
CA LEU A 176 -11.35 7.96 -20.70
C LEU A 176 -11.17 7.17 -19.39
N THR A 177 -11.39 7.83 -18.25
CA THR A 177 -11.39 7.16 -16.92
C THR A 177 -12.48 6.11 -16.83
N ILE A 178 -13.71 6.41 -17.27
CA ILE A 178 -14.83 5.46 -17.26
C ILE A 178 -14.52 4.25 -18.14
N PHE A 179 -13.98 4.44 -19.33
CA PHE A 179 -13.54 3.35 -20.19
C PHE A 179 -12.52 2.46 -19.48
N GLY A 180 -11.48 3.08 -18.88
CA GLY A 180 -10.46 2.36 -18.13
C GLY A 180 -11.04 1.56 -16.96
N LEU A 181 -12.00 2.15 -16.23
CA LEU A 181 -12.67 1.48 -15.12
C LEU A 181 -13.49 0.27 -15.61
N ILE A 182 -14.24 0.41 -16.68
CA ILE A 182 -15.05 -0.68 -17.26
C ILE A 182 -14.14 -1.83 -17.72
N VAL A 183 -13.08 -1.52 -18.48
CA VAL A 183 -12.14 -2.54 -18.97
C VAL A 183 -11.49 -3.25 -17.80
N THR A 184 -10.99 -2.51 -16.80
CA THR A 184 -10.35 -3.10 -15.63
C THR A 184 -11.34 -3.96 -14.85
N ALA A 185 -12.57 -3.49 -14.63
CA ALA A 185 -13.61 -4.24 -13.93
C ALA A 185 -13.94 -5.57 -14.65
N ILE A 186 -14.08 -5.55 -15.98
CA ILE A 186 -14.32 -6.78 -16.77
C ILE A 186 -13.17 -7.77 -16.60
N LEU A 187 -11.91 -7.30 -16.66
CA LEU A 187 -10.74 -8.15 -16.50
C LEU A 187 -10.66 -8.74 -15.08
N MET A 188 -11.00 -7.95 -14.07
CA MET A 188 -11.05 -8.40 -12.67
C MET A 188 -12.14 -9.46 -12.45
N VAL A 189 -13.34 -9.25 -12.97
CA VAL A 189 -14.45 -10.25 -12.92
C VAL A 189 -14.05 -11.55 -13.62
N LYS A 190 -13.33 -11.47 -14.75
CA LYS A 190 -12.77 -12.63 -15.45
C LYS A 190 -11.54 -13.22 -14.75
N LYS A 191 -11.12 -12.70 -13.61
CA LYS A 191 -9.93 -13.13 -12.86
C LYS A 191 -8.66 -13.16 -13.72
N THR A 192 -8.54 -12.22 -14.66
CA THR A 192 -7.37 -12.12 -15.54
C THR A 192 -6.16 -11.66 -14.75
N PRO A 193 -5.06 -12.42 -14.72
CA PRO A 193 -3.83 -11.97 -14.06
C PRO A 193 -3.34 -10.65 -14.66
N GLY A 194 -3.00 -9.69 -13.81
CA GLY A 194 -2.57 -8.36 -14.26
C GLY A 194 -3.71 -7.48 -14.80
N GLY A 195 -4.98 -7.79 -14.51
CA GLY A 195 -6.15 -7.06 -15.03
C GLY A 195 -6.06 -5.55 -14.83
N ILE A 196 -5.53 -5.09 -13.70
CA ILE A 196 -5.32 -3.66 -13.41
C ILE A 196 -4.30 -3.06 -14.39
N PHE A 197 -3.14 -3.72 -14.54
CA PHE A 197 -2.09 -3.24 -15.45
C PHE A 197 -2.55 -3.25 -16.91
N ILE A 198 -3.22 -4.32 -17.35
CA ILE A 198 -3.79 -4.43 -18.71
C ILE A 198 -4.84 -3.33 -18.94
N GLY A 199 -5.69 -3.05 -17.95
CA GLY A 199 -6.66 -1.96 -17.99
C GLY A 199 -6.00 -0.59 -18.18
N MET A 200 -4.91 -0.32 -17.45
CA MET A 200 -4.12 0.90 -17.61
C MET A 200 -3.51 1.01 -19.01
N VAL A 201 -2.94 -0.08 -19.54
CA VAL A 201 -2.39 -0.12 -20.91
C VAL A 201 -3.48 0.15 -21.94
N ALA A 202 -4.64 -0.49 -21.83
CA ALA A 202 -5.78 -0.26 -22.72
C ALA A 202 -6.27 1.20 -22.67
N THR A 203 -6.34 1.78 -21.48
CA THR A 203 -6.73 3.18 -21.28
C THR A 203 -5.71 4.13 -21.93
N SER A 204 -4.41 3.86 -21.74
CA SER A 204 -3.35 4.65 -22.37
C SER A 204 -3.42 4.57 -23.89
N ILE A 205 -3.62 3.38 -24.47
CA ILE A 205 -3.75 3.18 -25.93
C ILE A 205 -4.93 3.99 -26.46
N LEU A 206 -6.10 3.91 -25.83
CA LEU A 206 -7.27 4.67 -26.23
C LEU A 206 -7.02 6.18 -26.10
N GLY A 207 -6.39 6.63 -25.00
CA GLY A 207 -6.07 8.04 -24.81
C GLY A 207 -5.11 8.59 -25.87
N ILE A 208 -4.15 7.79 -26.32
CA ILE A 208 -3.25 8.11 -27.43
C ILE A 208 -4.04 8.17 -28.75
N ALA A 209 -4.87 7.17 -29.04
CA ALA A 209 -5.66 7.08 -30.27
C ALA A 209 -6.63 8.27 -30.40
N LEU A 210 -7.16 8.78 -29.29
CA LEU A 210 -8.04 9.97 -29.26
C LEU A 210 -7.26 11.30 -29.21
N GLY A 211 -5.92 11.28 -29.23
CA GLY A 211 -5.09 12.49 -29.15
C GLY A 211 -5.07 13.17 -27.77
N MET A 212 -5.62 12.54 -26.73
CA MET A 212 -5.65 13.05 -25.36
C MET A 212 -4.31 12.87 -24.64
N ILE A 213 -3.55 11.86 -25.02
CA ILE A 213 -2.25 11.50 -24.45
C ILE A 213 -1.24 11.53 -25.59
N LYS A 214 -0.09 12.17 -25.36
CA LYS A 214 0.99 12.20 -26.34
C LYS A 214 1.66 10.83 -26.45
N LEU A 215 1.92 10.40 -27.67
CA LEU A 215 2.68 9.17 -27.93
C LEU A 215 4.08 9.29 -27.29
N PRO A 216 4.57 8.28 -26.57
CA PRO A 216 5.91 8.31 -26.02
C PRO A 216 6.93 8.25 -27.16
N THR A 217 7.98 9.06 -27.06
CA THR A 217 9.05 9.10 -28.09
C THR A 217 9.94 7.86 -28.07
N GLN A 218 9.97 7.18 -26.93
CA GLN A 218 10.76 5.97 -26.70
C GLN A 218 10.00 5.03 -25.74
N VAL A 219 10.19 3.74 -25.88
CA VAL A 219 9.66 2.72 -24.96
C VAL A 219 10.69 2.34 -23.91
N PHE A 220 11.97 2.39 -24.29
CA PHE A 220 13.11 2.02 -23.45
C PHE A 220 14.07 3.18 -23.29
N SER A 221 14.56 3.37 -22.08
CA SER A 221 15.66 4.30 -21.78
C SER A 221 16.46 3.80 -20.58
N MET A 222 17.59 4.46 -20.30
CA MET A 222 18.29 4.29 -19.04
C MET A 222 17.40 4.75 -17.87
N ALA A 223 17.56 4.12 -16.72
CA ALA A 223 16.83 4.47 -15.52
C ALA A 223 17.01 5.97 -15.15
N PRO A 224 15.94 6.69 -14.81
CA PRO A 224 16.04 8.06 -14.32
C PRO A 224 16.94 8.17 -13.08
N SER A 225 17.61 9.33 -12.95
CA SER A 225 18.51 9.58 -11.83
C SER A 225 17.77 9.61 -10.48
N LEU A 226 18.31 8.93 -9.47
CA LEU A 226 17.85 8.97 -8.08
C LEU A 226 18.26 10.23 -7.32
N LYS A 227 19.20 11.04 -7.86
CA LYS A 227 19.75 12.22 -7.14
C LYS A 227 18.71 13.10 -6.46
N PRO A 228 17.51 13.38 -7.06
CA PRO A 228 16.52 14.24 -6.45
C PRO A 228 15.93 13.71 -5.15
N THR A 229 15.94 12.39 -4.91
CA THR A 229 15.26 11.77 -3.76
C THR A 229 16.19 10.97 -2.86
N PHE A 230 17.38 10.59 -3.35
CA PHE A 230 18.34 9.76 -2.62
C PHE A 230 18.88 10.43 -1.36
N LEU A 231 18.75 9.76 -0.22
CA LEU A 231 19.16 10.20 1.11
C LEU A 231 18.56 11.54 1.58
N VAL A 232 17.52 12.04 0.91
CA VAL A 232 16.83 13.28 1.33
C VAL A 232 16.20 13.09 2.71
N ALA A 233 15.64 11.92 3.00
CA ALA A 233 15.08 11.59 4.31
C ALA A 233 16.06 11.86 5.45
N VAL A 234 17.33 11.44 5.30
CA VAL A 234 18.37 11.59 6.34
C VAL A 234 18.72 13.06 6.57
N LYS A 235 18.75 13.87 5.51
CA LYS A 235 19.09 15.29 5.60
C LYS A 235 18.03 16.12 6.32
N HIS A 236 16.79 15.65 6.35
CA HIS A 236 15.64 16.36 6.91
C HIS A 236 15.12 15.76 8.23
N ILE A 237 15.90 14.88 8.90
CA ILE A 237 15.53 14.32 10.22
C ILE A 237 15.33 15.43 11.25
N GLY A 238 16.18 16.46 11.23
CA GLY A 238 16.12 17.58 12.16
C GLY A 238 14.88 18.46 12.02
N ASP A 239 14.16 18.34 10.91
CA ASP A 239 12.93 19.09 10.68
C ASP A 239 11.74 18.48 11.46
N ILE A 240 11.90 17.27 12.01
CA ILE A 240 10.87 16.60 12.82
C ILE A 240 10.97 17.08 14.26
N ASN A 241 10.39 18.24 14.52
CA ASN A 241 10.46 18.94 15.80
C ASN A 241 9.08 19.28 16.40
N SER A 242 7.99 18.88 15.76
CA SER A 242 6.64 19.16 16.21
C SER A 242 5.88 17.88 16.58
N LEU A 243 4.93 18.00 17.51
CA LEU A 243 4.08 16.88 17.90
C LEU A 243 3.21 16.39 16.73
N GLN A 244 2.83 17.29 15.82
CA GLN A 244 2.13 16.93 14.58
C GLN A 244 2.95 15.92 13.75
N LEU A 245 4.25 16.13 13.61
CA LEU A 245 5.14 15.23 12.87
C LEU A 245 5.34 13.88 13.60
N ILE A 246 5.33 13.88 14.94
CA ILE A 246 5.36 12.62 15.72
C ILE A 246 4.12 11.79 15.44
N VAL A 247 2.94 12.43 15.36
CA VAL A 247 1.69 11.71 15.01
C VAL A 247 1.73 11.19 13.57
N VAL A 248 2.30 11.96 12.64
CA VAL A 248 2.51 11.49 11.26
C VAL A 248 3.39 10.23 11.23
N VAL A 249 4.50 10.21 11.98
CA VAL A 249 5.36 9.04 12.12
C VAL A 249 4.59 7.86 12.71
N LEU A 250 3.82 8.09 13.78
CA LEU A 250 2.98 7.06 14.41
C LEU A 250 1.94 6.52 13.43
N THR A 251 1.35 7.40 12.62
CA THR A 251 0.37 6.97 11.60
C THR A 251 1.04 6.13 10.51
N PHE A 252 2.23 6.51 10.01
CA PHE A 252 2.98 5.67 9.09
C PHE A 252 3.26 4.28 9.69
N LEU A 253 3.66 4.23 10.95
CA LEU A 253 3.86 2.97 11.67
C LEU A 253 2.59 2.13 11.70
N LEU A 254 1.48 2.68 12.17
CA LEU A 254 0.21 1.95 12.32
C LEU A 254 -0.32 1.47 10.97
N VAL A 255 -0.38 2.36 9.98
CA VAL A 255 -0.92 2.02 8.65
C VAL A 255 -0.09 0.91 7.99
N THR A 256 1.23 1.07 7.92
CA THR A 256 2.12 0.06 7.32
C THR A 256 2.07 -1.25 8.09
N PHE A 257 1.95 -1.16 9.41
CA PHE A 257 1.85 -2.32 10.29
C PHE A 257 0.62 -3.19 9.95
N PHE A 258 -0.57 -2.57 9.83
CA PHE A 258 -1.80 -3.31 9.53
C PHE A 258 -1.86 -3.79 8.10
N ASP A 259 -1.39 -2.98 7.16
CA ASP A 259 -1.31 -3.34 5.76
C ASP A 259 -0.46 -4.61 5.56
N THR A 260 0.75 -4.63 6.10
CA THR A 260 1.63 -5.80 6.00
C THR A 260 1.12 -7.00 6.77
N ALA A 261 0.68 -6.83 8.02
CA ALA A 261 0.29 -7.97 8.85
C ALA A 261 -0.95 -8.69 8.28
N GLY A 262 -1.96 -7.94 7.86
CA GLY A 262 -3.17 -8.48 7.23
C GLY A 262 -2.86 -9.21 5.93
N THR A 263 -2.05 -8.58 5.08
CA THR A 263 -1.66 -9.15 3.78
C THR A 263 -0.82 -10.42 3.93
N LEU A 264 0.19 -10.42 4.81
CA LEU A 264 1.03 -11.60 5.04
C LEU A 264 0.21 -12.79 5.53
N VAL A 265 -0.65 -12.60 6.52
CA VAL A 265 -1.50 -13.68 7.05
C VAL A 265 -2.48 -14.18 6.00
N GLY A 266 -3.15 -13.28 5.27
CA GLY A 266 -4.08 -13.65 4.21
C GLY A 266 -3.42 -14.46 3.09
N LEU A 267 -2.24 -14.04 2.64
CA LEU A 267 -1.46 -14.75 1.62
C LEU A 267 -0.93 -16.10 2.15
N ALA A 268 -0.50 -16.16 3.42
CA ALA A 268 -0.05 -17.40 4.02
C ALA A 268 -1.18 -18.44 4.16
N GLN A 269 -2.40 -17.99 4.47
CA GLN A 269 -3.60 -18.86 4.47
C GLN A 269 -3.90 -19.38 3.05
N GLN A 270 -3.93 -18.49 2.07
CA GLN A 270 -4.19 -18.86 0.67
C GLN A 270 -3.14 -19.84 0.11
N ALA A 271 -1.88 -19.67 0.48
CA ALA A 271 -0.78 -20.54 0.06
C ALA A 271 -0.69 -21.86 0.83
N GLY A 272 -1.50 -22.03 1.89
CA GLY A 272 -1.46 -23.22 2.75
C GLY A 272 -0.23 -23.28 3.66
N PHE A 273 0.37 -22.16 4.03
CA PHE A 273 1.57 -22.09 4.87
C PHE A 273 1.27 -22.03 6.36
N MET A 274 0.01 -21.88 6.75
CA MET A 274 -0.36 -21.79 8.16
C MET A 274 -0.18 -23.15 8.84
N LYS A 275 0.49 -23.16 9.99
CA LYS A 275 0.63 -24.32 10.91
C LYS A 275 0.13 -23.89 12.29
N ASP A 276 -0.81 -24.63 12.85
CA ASP A 276 -1.41 -24.34 14.17
C ASP A 276 -1.85 -22.87 14.32
N ASN A 277 -2.54 -22.35 13.29
CA ASN A 277 -2.95 -20.94 13.17
C ASN A 277 -1.80 -19.92 13.24
N LYS A 278 -0.56 -20.34 13.04
CA LYS A 278 0.62 -19.46 13.00
C LYS A 278 1.30 -19.53 11.64
N MET A 279 1.82 -18.41 11.19
CA MET A 279 2.66 -18.32 10.00
C MET A 279 4.11 -18.65 10.41
N PRO A 280 4.67 -19.80 9.98
CA PRO A 280 6.08 -20.11 10.24
C PRO A 280 6.98 -19.00 9.68
N ARG A 281 8.09 -18.71 10.32
CA ARG A 281 9.06 -17.67 9.87
C ARG A 281 8.46 -16.27 9.68
N ILE A 282 7.37 -15.94 10.37
CA ILE A 282 6.75 -14.60 10.29
C ILE A 282 7.76 -13.50 10.65
N GLY A 283 8.62 -13.72 11.65
CA GLY A 283 9.68 -12.76 12.02
C GLY A 283 10.63 -12.43 10.87
N GLN A 284 10.99 -13.42 10.04
CA GLN A 284 11.84 -13.19 8.85
C GLN A 284 11.10 -12.43 7.76
N ALA A 285 9.80 -12.69 7.56
CA ALA A 285 8.97 -11.95 6.62
C ALA A 285 8.81 -10.48 7.05
N LEU A 286 8.55 -10.26 8.34
CA LEU A 286 8.44 -8.93 8.93
C LEU A 286 9.77 -8.16 8.88
N MET A 287 10.92 -8.85 9.08
CA MET A 287 12.24 -8.24 8.94
C MET A 287 12.52 -7.83 7.49
N SER A 288 12.17 -8.69 6.52
CA SER A 288 12.31 -8.38 5.09
C SER A 288 11.51 -7.14 4.71
N ASP A 289 10.26 -7.04 5.19
CA ASP A 289 9.37 -5.91 5.00
C ASP A 289 9.93 -4.62 5.63
N SER A 290 10.33 -4.67 6.90
CA SER A 290 10.89 -3.51 7.62
C SER A 290 12.17 -2.99 6.97
N THR A 291 13.05 -3.89 6.51
CA THR A 291 14.30 -3.50 5.82
C THR A 291 14.02 -2.93 4.44
N ALA A 292 13.03 -3.46 3.73
CA ALA A 292 12.59 -2.91 2.44
C ALA A 292 11.99 -1.50 2.61
N MET A 293 11.22 -1.26 3.68
CA MET A 293 10.71 0.06 4.03
C MET A 293 11.85 1.06 4.33
N LEU A 294 12.86 0.63 5.10
CA LEU A 294 14.03 1.45 5.41
C LEU A 294 14.79 1.81 4.13
N ALA A 295 15.08 0.83 3.28
CA ALA A 295 15.74 1.06 2.00
C ALA A 295 14.90 1.96 1.07
N GLY A 296 13.59 1.75 1.01
CA GLY A 296 12.66 2.59 0.25
C GLY A 296 12.71 4.05 0.65
N SER A 297 12.71 4.35 1.95
CA SER A 297 12.81 5.71 2.48
C SER A 297 14.14 6.38 2.12
N LEU A 298 15.26 5.62 2.12
CA LEU A 298 16.57 6.12 1.70
C LEU A 298 16.66 6.37 0.20
N LEU A 299 16.00 5.55 -0.61
CA LEU A 299 15.91 5.73 -2.07
C LEU A 299 14.96 6.88 -2.45
N GLY A 300 14.02 7.22 -1.57
CA GLY A 300 13.07 8.31 -1.79
C GLY A 300 11.71 7.84 -2.32
N THR A 301 11.18 6.78 -1.73
CA THR A 301 9.80 6.33 -1.94
C THR A 301 9.06 6.17 -0.61
N SER A 302 7.74 6.07 -0.68
CA SER A 302 6.88 5.79 0.46
C SER A 302 7.13 4.39 1.06
N PRO A 303 6.56 4.09 2.24
CA PRO A 303 6.76 2.81 2.90
C PRO A 303 6.45 1.62 1.99
N VAL A 304 7.37 0.64 1.98
CA VAL A 304 7.20 -0.64 1.28
C VAL A 304 6.42 -1.59 2.17
N SER A 305 5.51 -2.36 1.60
CA SER A 305 4.71 -3.39 2.29
C SER A 305 4.46 -4.62 1.41
N ALA A 306 3.99 -5.72 2.02
CA ALA A 306 3.60 -6.93 1.30
C ALA A 306 2.37 -6.65 0.41
N TYR A 307 2.36 -7.24 -0.80
CA TYR A 307 1.33 -6.99 -1.82
C TYR A 307 0.37 -8.16 -1.99
N ILE A 308 -0.94 -7.87 -1.88
CA ILE A 308 -2.03 -8.86 -2.03
C ILE A 308 -2.05 -9.50 -3.42
N GLU A 309 -1.56 -8.81 -4.44
CA GLU A 309 -1.42 -9.30 -5.81
C GLU A 309 -0.50 -10.51 -5.93
N SER A 310 0.31 -10.80 -4.91
CA SER A 310 1.06 -12.06 -4.80
C SER A 310 0.14 -13.28 -4.84
N SER A 311 -1.14 -13.10 -4.48
CA SER A 311 -2.19 -14.11 -4.60
C SER A 311 -2.30 -14.69 -6.01
N ALA A 312 -2.07 -13.88 -7.05
CA ALA A 312 -2.09 -14.32 -8.45
C ALA A 312 -0.98 -15.33 -8.76
N GLY A 313 0.25 -15.07 -8.27
CA GLY A 313 1.36 -16.03 -8.41
C GLY A 313 1.15 -17.29 -7.57
N ILE A 314 0.60 -17.15 -6.36
CA ILE A 314 0.23 -18.28 -5.51
C ILE A 314 -0.84 -19.15 -6.18
N ALA A 315 -1.83 -18.53 -6.83
CA ALA A 315 -2.90 -19.23 -7.54
C ALA A 315 -2.40 -20.10 -8.71
N VAL A 316 -1.37 -19.65 -9.43
CA VAL A 316 -0.74 -20.43 -10.52
C VAL A 316 0.32 -21.43 -10.02
N GLY A 317 0.48 -21.53 -8.70
CA GLY A 317 1.26 -22.58 -8.04
C GLY A 317 2.62 -22.14 -7.50
N GLY A 318 2.87 -20.86 -7.30
CA GLY A 318 4.01 -20.33 -6.54
C GLY A 318 3.92 -20.77 -5.08
N ARG A 319 4.99 -21.38 -4.56
CA ARG A 319 5.03 -21.93 -3.20
C ARG A 319 6.33 -21.59 -2.46
N SER A 320 7.33 -21.09 -3.15
CA SER A 320 8.65 -20.83 -2.60
C SER A 320 9.07 -19.36 -2.76
N GLY A 321 10.13 -18.99 -2.04
CA GLY A 321 10.75 -17.68 -2.19
C GLY A 321 11.30 -17.38 -3.59
N LEU A 322 11.47 -18.40 -4.43
CA LEU A 322 11.93 -18.20 -5.81
C LEU A 322 10.93 -17.37 -6.62
N THR A 323 9.62 -17.52 -6.38
CA THR A 323 8.58 -16.66 -6.95
C THR A 323 8.86 -15.17 -6.68
N ALA A 324 9.12 -14.81 -5.41
CA ALA A 324 9.42 -13.42 -5.03
C ALA A 324 10.75 -12.93 -5.63
N VAL A 325 11.78 -13.78 -5.66
CA VAL A 325 13.07 -13.44 -6.30
C VAL A 325 12.87 -13.10 -7.77
N VAL A 326 12.11 -13.91 -8.51
CA VAL A 326 11.80 -13.65 -9.93
C VAL A 326 11.06 -12.33 -10.09
N THR A 327 10.07 -12.06 -9.24
CA THR A 327 9.35 -10.78 -9.24
C THR A 327 10.31 -9.59 -9.01
N GLY A 328 11.23 -9.71 -8.04
CA GLY A 328 12.23 -8.69 -7.76
C GLY A 328 13.18 -8.42 -8.95
N ILE A 329 13.63 -9.47 -9.63
CA ILE A 329 14.46 -9.34 -10.85
C ILE A 329 13.67 -8.62 -11.95
N LEU A 330 12.40 -8.94 -12.13
CA LEU A 330 11.53 -8.28 -13.12
C LEU A 330 11.31 -6.81 -12.81
N PHE A 331 11.27 -6.39 -11.53
CA PHE A 331 11.26 -4.98 -11.16
C PHE A 331 12.52 -4.23 -11.59
N ILE A 332 13.70 -4.88 -11.52
CA ILE A 332 14.95 -4.31 -12.04
C ILE A 332 14.86 -4.12 -13.56
N PHE A 333 14.33 -5.10 -14.29
CA PHE A 333 14.08 -4.94 -15.72
C PHE A 333 13.04 -3.84 -16.01
N GLY A 334 12.06 -3.65 -15.11
CA GLY A 334 11.07 -2.60 -15.19
C GLY A 334 11.67 -1.18 -15.26
N LEU A 335 12.87 -0.96 -14.71
CA LEU A 335 13.59 0.33 -14.75
C LEU A 335 13.74 0.92 -16.15
N PHE A 336 13.91 0.08 -17.14
CA PHE A 336 14.12 0.51 -18.53
C PHE A 336 12.86 1.01 -19.23
N PHE A 337 11.68 0.80 -18.64
CA PHE A 337 10.40 1.26 -19.17
C PHE A 337 9.98 2.64 -18.66
N SER A 338 10.88 3.39 -18.06
CA SER A 338 10.61 4.73 -17.52
C SER A 338 10.01 5.73 -18.52
N PRO A 339 10.26 5.70 -19.83
CA PRO A 339 9.61 6.62 -20.77
C PRO A 339 8.09 6.46 -20.83
N LEU A 340 7.57 5.28 -20.46
CA LEU A 340 6.12 5.05 -20.39
C LEU A 340 5.44 5.83 -19.26
N LEU A 341 6.18 6.43 -18.32
CA LEU A 341 5.62 7.36 -17.34
C LEU A 341 4.89 8.54 -18.02
N ALA A 342 5.34 8.93 -19.20
CA ALA A 342 4.73 10.06 -19.93
C ALA A 342 3.31 9.79 -20.40
N VAL A 343 2.92 8.53 -20.60
CA VAL A 343 1.57 8.14 -21.03
C VAL A 343 0.66 7.76 -19.87
N VAL A 344 1.19 7.67 -18.64
CA VAL A 344 0.41 7.34 -17.45
C VAL A 344 -0.05 8.63 -16.76
N THR A 345 -1.18 9.14 -17.22
CA THR A 345 -1.85 10.32 -16.64
C THR A 345 -2.77 9.92 -15.48
N SER A 346 -3.32 10.91 -14.76
CA SER A 346 -4.28 10.66 -13.66
C SER A 346 -5.51 9.87 -14.14
N GLN A 347 -5.97 10.09 -15.37
CA GLN A 347 -7.09 9.36 -15.96
C GLN A 347 -6.78 7.88 -16.21
N VAL A 348 -5.51 7.55 -16.42
CA VAL A 348 -5.04 6.17 -16.59
C VAL A 348 -4.87 5.48 -15.23
N THR A 349 -4.41 6.20 -14.21
CA THR A 349 -4.19 5.63 -12.86
C THR A 349 -5.46 5.56 -12.02
N ALA A 350 -6.42 6.46 -12.23
CA ALA A 350 -7.66 6.53 -11.47
C ALA A 350 -8.45 5.20 -11.43
N PRO A 351 -8.67 4.50 -12.55
CA PRO A 351 -9.29 3.17 -12.53
C PRO A 351 -8.57 2.16 -11.63
N ALA A 352 -7.24 2.17 -11.63
CA ALA A 352 -6.44 1.30 -10.79
C ALA A 352 -6.67 1.59 -9.30
N LEU A 353 -6.65 2.87 -8.90
CA LEU A 353 -6.91 3.28 -7.51
C LEU A 353 -8.33 2.88 -7.07
N ILE A 354 -9.34 3.06 -7.91
CA ILE A 354 -10.73 2.67 -7.60
C ILE A 354 -10.82 1.16 -7.38
N ILE A 355 -10.26 0.36 -8.27
CA ILE A 355 -10.32 -1.11 -8.18
C ILE A 355 -9.54 -1.63 -6.97
N VAL A 356 -8.35 -1.07 -6.67
CA VAL A 356 -7.63 -1.42 -5.45
C VAL A 356 -8.46 -1.08 -4.22
N GLY A 357 -9.14 0.07 -4.21
CA GLY A 357 -10.08 0.41 -3.15
C GLY A 357 -11.19 -0.63 -2.97
N VAL A 358 -11.75 -1.16 -4.07
CA VAL A 358 -12.75 -2.25 -4.02
C VAL A 358 -12.16 -3.52 -3.38
N LEU A 359 -10.93 -3.91 -3.75
CA LEU A 359 -10.28 -5.10 -3.18
C LEU A 359 -10.05 -4.96 -1.66
N MET A 360 -9.65 -3.78 -1.20
CA MET A 360 -9.44 -3.52 0.23
C MET A 360 -10.77 -3.42 1.00
N ALA A 361 -11.81 -2.86 0.39
CA ALA A 361 -13.15 -2.76 0.97
C ALA A 361 -13.79 -4.14 1.27
N GLU A 362 -13.30 -5.22 0.65
CA GLU A 362 -13.72 -6.59 0.98
C GLU A 362 -13.52 -6.91 2.46
N SER A 363 -12.58 -6.26 3.15
CA SER A 363 -12.31 -6.43 4.58
C SER A 363 -13.51 -6.09 5.46
N MET A 364 -14.48 -5.28 4.97
CA MET A 364 -15.70 -4.93 5.72
C MET A 364 -16.53 -6.16 6.13
N LYS A 365 -16.46 -7.25 5.38
CA LYS A 365 -17.17 -8.50 5.70
C LYS A 365 -16.72 -9.15 7.02
N ASN A 366 -15.50 -8.84 7.47
CA ASN A 366 -14.91 -9.39 8.67
C ASN A 366 -15.25 -8.58 9.93
N ILE A 367 -15.99 -7.48 9.81
CA ILE A 367 -16.39 -6.61 10.90
C ILE A 367 -17.72 -7.12 11.48
N ASN A 368 -17.79 -7.25 12.79
CA ASN A 368 -19.01 -7.62 13.47
C ASN A 368 -19.94 -6.39 13.62
N TRP A 369 -20.80 -6.20 12.64
CA TRP A 369 -21.75 -5.08 12.59
C TRP A 369 -22.94 -5.24 13.53
N GLU A 370 -23.18 -6.44 14.11
CA GLU A 370 -24.27 -6.69 15.04
C GLU A 370 -23.98 -6.11 16.45
N LYS A 371 -22.70 -6.00 16.81
CA LYS A 371 -22.26 -5.46 18.09
C LYS A 371 -21.97 -3.97 17.98
N MET A 372 -22.85 -3.13 18.53
CA MET A 372 -22.72 -1.67 18.40
C MET A 372 -21.41 -1.12 18.99
N GLU A 373 -20.88 -1.72 20.04
CA GLU A 373 -19.59 -1.35 20.62
C GLU A 373 -18.40 -1.58 19.69
N ILE A 374 -18.57 -2.42 18.66
CA ILE A 374 -17.60 -2.68 17.58
C ILE A 374 -17.98 -1.92 16.32
N ALA A 375 -19.27 -1.92 15.97
CA ALA A 375 -19.77 -1.33 14.73
C ALA A 375 -19.54 0.19 14.67
N ILE A 376 -19.79 0.91 15.78
CA ILE A 376 -19.63 2.36 15.84
C ILE A 376 -18.17 2.79 15.56
N PRO A 377 -17.14 2.32 16.30
CA PRO A 377 -15.76 2.71 16.02
C PRO A 377 -15.30 2.24 14.64
N SER A 378 -15.72 1.05 14.19
CA SER A 378 -15.38 0.55 12.84
C SER A 378 -15.99 1.45 11.76
N PHE A 379 -17.23 1.87 11.89
CA PHE A 379 -17.88 2.78 10.95
C PHE A 379 -17.17 4.14 10.89
N LEU A 380 -16.79 4.68 12.05
CA LEU A 380 -16.07 5.96 12.14
C LEU A 380 -14.70 5.88 11.44
N ILE A 381 -13.98 4.75 11.53
CA ILE A 381 -12.75 4.52 10.78
C ILE A 381 -13.04 4.49 9.28
N VAL A 382 -13.96 3.62 8.86
CA VAL A 382 -14.24 3.34 7.45
C VAL A 382 -14.70 4.59 6.71
N LEU A 383 -15.60 5.37 7.32
CA LEU A 383 -16.16 6.57 6.72
C LEU A 383 -15.29 7.81 6.98
N GLY A 384 -14.65 7.88 8.15
CA GLY A 384 -13.82 9.02 8.54
C GLY A 384 -12.67 9.26 7.59
N MET A 385 -11.96 8.23 7.15
CA MET A 385 -10.81 8.36 6.26
C MET A 385 -11.12 9.06 4.93
N PRO A 386 -12.11 8.62 4.12
CA PRO A 386 -12.42 9.30 2.88
C PRO A 386 -13.05 10.68 3.09
N LEU A 387 -13.88 10.89 4.10
CA LEU A 387 -14.57 12.17 4.30
C LEU A 387 -13.66 13.27 4.86
N THR A 388 -12.69 12.94 5.71
CA THR A 388 -11.69 13.91 6.20
C THR A 388 -10.51 14.07 5.24
N TYR A 389 -10.44 13.22 4.19
CA TYR A 389 -9.27 13.14 3.31
C TYR A 389 -7.97 12.79 4.06
N SER A 390 -8.10 12.06 5.20
CA SER A 390 -7.01 11.77 6.11
C SER A 390 -7.16 10.40 6.77
N ILE A 391 -6.16 9.56 6.60
CA ILE A 391 -6.10 8.26 7.29
C ILE A 391 -5.93 8.46 8.81
N SER A 392 -5.11 9.44 9.22
CA SER A 392 -4.87 9.74 10.64
C SER A 392 -6.15 10.10 11.36
N ASP A 393 -7.00 10.92 10.74
CA ASP A 393 -8.24 11.40 11.36
C ASP A 393 -9.26 10.26 11.49
N GLY A 394 -9.37 9.43 10.44
CA GLY A 394 -10.22 8.25 10.50
C GLY A 394 -9.78 7.27 11.61
N LEU A 395 -8.46 7.01 11.73
CA LEU A 395 -7.91 6.20 12.82
C LEU A 395 -8.21 6.82 14.19
N ALA A 396 -8.00 8.13 14.33
CA ALA A 396 -8.25 8.85 15.57
C ALA A 396 -9.71 8.73 16.02
N LEU A 397 -10.67 8.96 15.12
CA LEU A 397 -12.09 8.82 15.41
C LEU A 397 -12.42 7.43 15.94
N GLY A 398 -11.94 6.37 15.28
CA GLY A 398 -12.23 5.02 15.70
C GLY A 398 -11.52 4.61 17.00
N PHE A 399 -10.26 4.97 17.16
CA PHE A 399 -9.49 4.62 18.37
C PHE A 399 -9.92 5.40 19.61
N ILE A 400 -10.49 6.60 19.43
CA ILE A 400 -11.14 7.34 20.51
C ILE A 400 -12.50 6.72 20.83
N ALA A 401 -13.30 6.36 19.83
CA ALA A 401 -14.62 5.80 20.05
C ALA A 401 -14.58 4.39 20.69
N TYR A 402 -13.63 3.54 20.31
CA TYR A 402 -13.59 2.14 20.71
C TYR A 402 -13.54 1.90 22.24
N PRO A 403 -12.61 2.50 23.02
CA PRO A 403 -12.63 2.32 24.46
C PRO A 403 -13.92 2.85 25.11
N ILE A 404 -14.48 3.95 24.61
CA ILE A 404 -15.72 4.55 25.11
C ILE A 404 -16.89 3.57 24.93
N THR A 405 -17.08 3.04 23.72
CA THR A 405 -18.17 2.12 23.42
C THR A 405 -18.03 0.79 24.18
N MET A 406 -16.82 0.29 24.35
CA MET A 406 -16.55 -0.91 25.13
C MET A 406 -16.82 -0.72 26.63
N ILE A 407 -16.49 0.44 27.20
CA ILE A 407 -16.83 0.77 28.59
C ILE A 407 -18.35 0.88 28.75
N ALA A 408 -19.04 1.55 27.83
CA ALA A 408 -20.50 1.66 27.82
C ALA A 408 -21.18 0.28 27.76
N ALA A 409 -20.62 -0.65 27.00
CA ALA A 409 -21.07 -2.05 26.93
C ALA A 409 -20.66 -2.90 28.16
N LYS A 410 -20.05 -2.30 29.20
CA LYS A 410 -19.48 -2.97 30.39
C LYS A 410 -18.38 -3.99 30.07
N ARG A 411 -17.75 -3.86 28.91
CA ARG A 411 -16.66 -4.72 28.40
C ARG A 411 -15.29 -4.02 28.41
N GLY A 412 -15.14 -2.92 29.16
CA GLY A 412 -13.89 -2.14 29.22
C GLY A 412 -12.66 -2.96 29.68
N LYS A 413 -12.88 -4.04 30.46
CA LYS A 413 -11.78 -4.95 30.86
C LYS A 413 -11.21 -5.79 29.72
N GLU A 414 -11.94 -5.94 28.62
CA GLU A 414 -11.49 -6.66 27.43
C GLU A 414 -10.61 -5.77 26.51
N VAL A 415 -10.61 -4.47 26.76
CA VAL A 415 -9.80 -3.51 25.99
C VAL A 415 -8.34 -3.62 26.44
N HIS A 416 -7.47 -3.91 25.49
CA HIS A 416 -6.02 -4.01 25.78
C HIS A 416 -5.46 -2.64 26.23
N PRO A 417 -4.52 -2.60 27.21
CA PRO A 417 -3.96 -1.33 27.72
C PRO A 417 -3.39 -0.40 26.64
N ILE A 418 -2.79 -0.96 25.59
CA ILE A 418 -2.28 -0.20 24.43
C ILE A 418 -3.39 0.62 23.76
N MET A 419 -4.62 0.12 23.70
CA MET A 419 -5.75 0.84 23.10
C MET A 419 -6.15 2.06 23.95
N TYR A 420 -6.03 1.97 25.26
CA TYR A 420 -6.19 3.15 26.14
C TYR A 420 -5.06 4.16 25.94
N GLY A 421 -3.81 3.70 25.75
CA GLY A 421 -2.69 4.56 25.38
C GLY A 421 -2.94 5.31 24.07
N LEU A 422 -3.38 4.60 23.03
CA LEU A 422 -3.72 5.21 21.73
C LEU A 422 -4.90 6.19 21.84
N PHE A 423 -5.91 5.90 22.67
CA PHE A 423 -6.99 6.83 22.96
C PHE A 423 -6.48 8.20 23.42
N PHE A 424 -5.59 8.24 24.41
CA PHE A 424 -5.02 9.51 24.88
C PHE A 424 -4.14 10.18 23.83
N VAL A 425 -3.34 9.42 23.09
CA VAL A 425 -2.50 9.96 22.01
C VAL A 425 -3.34 10.66 20.95
N PHE A 426 -4.45 10.06 20.52
CA PHE A 426 -5.29 10.66 19.50
C PHE A 426 -6.18 11.80 20.02
N ILE A 427 -6.55 11.82 21.29
CA ILE A 427 -7.19 13.00 21.91
C ILE A 427 -6.22 14.19 21.89
N ILE A 428 -4.97 13.97 22.31
CA ILE A 428 -3.93 15.01 22.28
C ILE A 428 -3.69 15.47 20.83
N PHE A 429 -3.67 14.55 19.87
CA PHE A 429 -3.54 14.88 18.44
C PHE A 429 -4.65 15.84 17.98
N PHE A 430 -5.92 15.56 18.26
CA PHE A 430 -7.02 16.46 17.90
C PHE A 430 -6.97 17.79 18.64
N TRP A 431 -6.54 17.76 19.89
CA TRP A 431 -6.38 19.01 20.66
C TRP A 431 -5.34 19.93 20.03
N ILE A 432 -4.20 19.37 19.54
CA ILE A 432 -3.16 20.13 18.87
C ILE A 432 -3.60 20.64 17.49
N LEU A 433 -4.38 19.84 16.73
CA LEU A 433 -4.91 20.27 15.43
C LEU A 433 -5.91 21.42 15.56
N SER A 434 -6.53 21.58 16.74
CA SER A 434 -7.50 22.63 17.00
C SER A 434 -6.89 23.96 17.48
N HIS A 435 -5.58 23.96 17.82
CA HIS A 435 -4.83 25.12 18.28
C HIS A 435 -3.62 25.39 17.42
#